data_5fd39e4d6752eb39211277ac2891caa0
#
_entry.id   5fd39e4d6752eb39211277ac2891caa0
#
_cell.length_a   1.000
_cell.length_b   1.000
_cell.length_c   1.000
_cell.angle_alpha   90.00
_cell.angle_beta   90.00
_cell.angle_gamma   90.00
#
_symmetry.space_group_name_H-M   'P 1'
#
loop_
_entity.id
_entity.type
_entity.pdbx_description
1 polymer ?
#
loop_
_entity_poly.entity_id
_entity_poly.type
_entity_poly.pdbx_seq_one_letter_code
_entity_poly.pdbx_strand_id
1 'polypeptide(L)'
;MALVTISYDEKPGIQALTVTTPDRPPVVERHPSHLRDYEYVRLGTVSLLAGLDLQEGTITEIVSDTHTSADFITFLKKLDAAYAPHQKIRLVLDNHSAHISKETRNYLETVPQRFIFIFTPTHGSWLNLIESQFSKMTRTGHSCGRQTGTN
;
A
#
# COMPACT_ATOMS: atom_id res chain seq x y z
N MET A 1 22.12 -14.08 -10.88
CA MET A 1 20.70 -14.22 -10.56
C MET A 1 20.22 -12.93 -9.92
N ALA A 2 19.27 -12.28 -10.54
CA ALA A 2 18.75 -10.99 -10.03
C ALA A 2 17.91 -11.22 -8.76
N LEU A 3 18.21 -10.46 -7.72
CA LEU A 3 17.52 -10.50 -6.44
C LEU A 3 16.86 -9.14 -6.20
N VAL A 4 15.55 -9.15 -6.04
CA VAL A 4 14.77 -7.97 -5.65
C VAL A 4 14.52 -8.01 -4.16
N THR A 5 14.64 -6.87 -3.48
CA THR A 5 14.36 -6.76 -2.05
C THR A 5 13.16 -5.86 -1.81
N ILE A 6 12.12 -6.44 -1.21
CA ILE A 6 10.85 -5.78 -0.90
C ILE A 6 10.73 -5.62 0.61
N SER A 7 10.49 -4.42 1.07
CA SER A 7 10.09 -4.14 2.46
C SER A 7 8.56 -4.17 2.54
N TYR A 8 8.03 -5.14 3.27
CA TYR A 8 6.59 -5.37 3.41
C TYR A 8 6.05 -4.84 4.74
N ASP A 9 4.87 -4.24 4.69
CA ASP A 9 4.14 -3.80 5.87
C ASP A 9 2.63 -3.86 5.66
N GLU A 10 1.89 -3.90 6.76
CA GLU A 10 0.43 -3.90 6.79
C GLU A 10 -0.09 -2.72 7.62
N LYS A 11 -1.12 -2.06 7.12
CA LYS A 11 -1.85 -1.05 7.87
C LYS A 11 -3.33 -1.44 7.97
N PRO A 12 -3.73 -2.07 9.07
CA PRO A 12 -5.12 -2.42 9.32
C PRO A 12 -5.94 -1.22 9.78
N GLY A 13 -7.27 -1.33 9.68
CA GLY A 13 -8.19 -0.39 10.29
C GLY A 13 -8.26 0.99 9.64
N ILE A 14 -7.95 1.11 8.35
CA ILE A 14 -8.14 2.35 7.60
C ILE A 14 -9.65 2.56 7.42
N GLN A 15 -10.17 3.73 7.84
CA GLN A 15 -11.58 4.05 7.67
C GLN A 15 -11.89 4.39 6.21
N ALA A 16 -12.81 3.63 5.61
CA ALA A 16 -13.39 3.99 4.33
C ALA A 16 -14.55 4.96 4.55
N LEU A 17 -14.48 6.12 3.94
CA LEU A 17 -15.46 7.19 4.07
C LEU A 17 -16.00 7.56 2.68
N THR A 18 -17.29 7.89 2.60
CA THR A 18 -17.87 8.53 1.43
C THR A 18 -18.65 9.78 1.83
N VAL A 19 -18.67 10.77 0.95
CA VAL A 19 -19.46 11.99 1.15
C VAL A 19 -20.91 11.69 0.78
N THR A 20 -21.84 12.06 1.63
CA THR A 20 -23.28 11.78 1.45
C THR A 20 -23.93 12.67 0.41
N THR A 21 -23.43 13.88 0.25
CA THR A 21 -23.96 14.87 -0.70
C THR A 21 -22.85 15.46 -1.57
N PRO A 22 -23.14 15.69 -2.87
CA PRO A 22 -22.18 16.37 -3.74
C PRO A 22 -22.02 17.84 -3.32
N ASP A 23 -20.84 18.40 -3.59
CA ASP A 23 -20.57 19.83 -3.39
C ASP A 23 -21.59 20.68 -4.16
N ARG A 24 -22.16 21.70 -3.51
CA ARG A 24 -23.07 22.62 -4.16
C ARG A 24 -22.27 23.74 -4.83
N PRO A 25 -22.57 24.06 -6.11
CA PRO A 25 -21.91 25.15 -6.80
C PRO A 25 -22.22 26.51 -6.13
N PRO A 26 -21.33 27.51 -6.25
CA PRO A 26 -21.58 28.85 -5.73
C PRO A 26 -22.81 29.49 -6.38
N VAL A 27 -23.65 30.14 -5.58
CA VAL A 27 -24.77 30.96 -6.05
C VAL A 27 -24.40 32.44 -5.78
N VAL A 28 -24.28 33.20 -6.85
CA VAL A 28 -23.64 34.54 -6.88
C VAL A 28 -24.20 35.53 -5.86
N GLU A 29 -25.47 35.43 -5.47
CA GLU A 29 -26.09 36.40 -4.56
C GLU A 29 -26.27 35.90 -3.11
N ARG A 30 -26.05 34.62 -2.85
CA ARG A 30 -26.28 34.01 -1.52
C ARG A 30 -25.05 33.34 -0.93
N HIS A 31 -24.27 32.64 -1.75
CA HIS A 31 -23.11 31.86 -1.30
C HIS A 31 -21.97 32.01 -2.30
N PRO A 32 -21.03 32.92 -2.10
CA PRO A 32 -19.92 33.17 -3.03
C PRO A 32 -18.86 32.06 -3.03
N SER A 33 -18.96 31.09 -2.13
CA SER A 33 -18.02 29.98 -2.03
C SER A 33 -18.74 28.63 -2.18
N HIS A 34 -17.98 27.59 -2.55
CA HIS A 34 -18.51 26.22 -2.54
C HIS A 34 -18.92 25.82 -1.13
N LEU A 35 -20.18 25.44 -0.96
CA LEU A 35 -20.64 24.80 0.27
C LEU A 35 -20.28 23.33 0.18
N ARG A 36 -19.32 22.91 1.00
CA ARG A 36 -19.00 21.51 1.20
C ARG A 36 -19.82 20.97 2.34
N ASP A 37 -20.54 19.91 2.06
CA ASP A 37 -21.18 19.13 3.10
C ASP A 37 -20.15 18.16 3.68
N TYR A 38 -19.85 18.34 4.96
CA TYR A 38 -18.89 17.50 5.70
C TYR A 38 -19.54 16.26 6.32
N GLU A 39 -20.75 15.91 5.94
CA GLU A 39 -21.35 14.65 6.35
C GLU A 39 -20.71 13.49 5.57
N TYR A 40 -20.09 12.59 6.33
CA TYR A 40 -19.45 11.38 5.81
C TYR A 40 -20.15 10.15 6.35
N VAL A 41 -20.41 9.19 5.50
CA VAL A 41 -20.82 7.85 5.91
C VAL A 41 -19.58 6.97 6.03
N ARG A 42 -19.45 6.29 7.17
CA ARG A 42 -18.44 5.26 7.38
C ARG A 42 -18.85 3.99 6.66
N LEU A 43 -18.08 3.55 5.69
CA LEU A 43 -18.29 2.32 4.93
C LEU A 43 -17.63 1.10 5.57
N GLY A 44 -17.04 1.25 6.76
CA GLY A 44 -16.27 0.24 7.45
C GLY A 44 -14.78 0.52 7.46
N THR A 45 -13.99 -0.49 7.76
CA THR A 45 -12.52 -0.41 7.76
C THR A 45 -11.93 -1.35 6.73
N VAL A 46 -10.83 -0.95 6.14
CA VAL A 46 -10.03 -1.76 5.20
C VAL A 46 -8.61 -1.89 5.71
N SER A 47 -7.92 -2.91 5.24
CA SER A 47 -6.50 -3.13 5.49
C SER A 47 -5.72 -2.89 4.21
N LEU A 48 -4.59 -2.22 4.32
CA LEU A 48 -3.63 -2.04 3.25
C LEU A 48 -2.45 -2.96 3.49
N LEU A 49 -2.13 -3.81 2.50
CA LEU A 49 -0.92 -4.60 2.47
C LEU A 49 -0.02 -4.01 1.38
N ALA A 50 1.18 -3.59 1.74
CA ALA A 50 2.07 -2.89 0.83
C ALA A 50 3.51 -3.41 0.90
N GLY A 51 4.17 -3.44 -0.24
CA GLY A 51 5.60 -3.76 -0.37
C GLY A 51 6.33 -2.70 -1.17
N LEU A 52 7.40 -2.17 -0.62
CA LEU A 52 8.29 -1.21 -1.25
C LEU A 52 9.51 -1.92 -1.82
N ASP A 53 9.71 -1.82 -3.13
CA ASP A 53 10.97 -2.22 -3.77
C ASP A 53 12.07 -1.26 -3.35
N LEU A 54 13.07 -1.78 -2.63
CA LEU A 54 14.17 -0.95 -2.11
C LEU A 54 15.19 -0.54 -3.17
N GLN A 55 15.15 -1.15 -4.35
CA GLN A 55 16.04 -0.84 -5.46
C GLN A 55 15.42 0.19 -6.41
N GLU A 56 14.17 0.01 -6.78
CA GLU A 56 13.48 0.86 -7.75
C GLU A 56 12.56 1.90 -7.10
N GLY A 57 12.18 1.72 -5.83
CA GLY A 57 11.27 2.60 -5.12
C GLY A 57 9.80 2.43 -5.52
N THR A 58 9.47 1.39 -6.29
CA THR A 58 8.09 1.08 -6.67
C THR A 58 7.33 0.41 -5.53
N ILE A 59 6.02 0.64 -5.47
CA ILE A 59 5.15 0.06 -4.45
C ILE A 59 4.18 -0.91 -5.09
N THR A 60 4.10 -2.12 -4.53
CA THR A 60 3.05 -3.09 -4.80
C THR A 60 2.11 -3.11 -3.61
N GLU A 61 0.81 -2.95 -3.86
CA GLU A 61 -0.18 -2.85 -2.81
C GLU A 61 -1.44 -3.65 -3.12
N ILE A 62 -2.12 -4.10 -2.08
CA ILE A 62 -3.51 -4.57 -2.14
C ILE A 62 -4.31 -3.95 -0.99
N VAL A 63 -5.59 -3.72 -1.23
CA VAL A 63 -6.56 -3.29 -0.23
C VAL A 63 -7.55 -4.43 -0.03
N SER A 64 -7.77 -4.81 1.22
CA SER A 64 -8.70 -5.88 1.60
C SER A 64 -9.51 -5.48 2.83
N ASP A 65 -10.67 -6.08 3.01
CA ASP A 65 -11.47 -5.91 4.23
C ASP A 65 -10.82 -6.56 5.45
N THR A 66 -9.88 -7.46 5.21
CA THR A 66 -9.16 -8.23 6.23
C THR A 66 -7.65 -8.20 6.01
N HIS A 67 -6.90 -8.78 6.93
CA HIS A 67 -5.45 -8.99 6.81
C HIS A 67 -5.08 -10.42 7.23
N THR A 68 -5.75 -11.38 6.61
CA THR A 68 -5.58 -12.81 6.87
C THR A 68 -4.44 -13.41 6.04
N SER A 69 -4.14 -14.69 6.28
CA SER A 69 -3.20 -15.46 5.44
C SER A 69 -3.61 -15.47 3.96
N ALA A 70 -4.92 -15.50 3.67
CA ALA A 70 -5.42 -15.45 2.30
C ALA A 70 -5.10 -14.12 1.61
N ASP A 71 -5.22 -13.01 2.32
CA ASP A 71 -4.85 -11.68 1.81
C ASP A 71 -3.34 -11.58 1.57
N PHE A 72 -2.55 -12.09 2.48
CA PHE A 72 -1.09 -12.14 2.32
C PHE A 72 -0.68 -12.99 1.11
N ILE A 73 -1.30 -14.15 0.90
CA ILE A 73 -1.06 -14.99 -0.27
C ILE A 73 -1.44 -14.24 -1.57
N THR A 74 -2.55 -13.50 -1.56
CA THR A 74 -2.96 -12.66 -2.69
C THR A 74 -1.89 -11.60 -3.00
N PHE A 75 -1.32 -10.99 -1.98
CA PHE A 75 -0.21 -10.06 -2.12
C PHE A 75 1.03 -10.73 -2.72
N LEU A 76 1.41 -11.92 -2.24
CA LEU A 76 2.54 -12.69 -2.79
C LEU A 76 2.33 -13.04 -4.26
N LYS A 77 1.11 -13.41 -4.66
CA LYS A 77 0.76 -13.67 -6.06
C LYS A 77 0.90 -12.43 -6.93
N LYS A 78 0.52 -11.26 -6.40
CA LYS A 78 0.70 -9.99 -7.10
C LYS A 78 2.18 -9.65 -7.29
N LEU A 79 3.02 -9.88 -6.27
CA LEU A 79 4.48 -9.75 -6.39
C LEU A 79 5.05 -10.73 -7.41
N ASP A 80 4.64 -11.98 -7.36
CA ASP A 80 5.11 -13.00 -8.30
C ASP A 80 4.84 -12.61 -9.76
N ALA A 81 3.68 -12.03 -10.04
CA ALA A 81 3.31 -11.54 -11.37
C ALA A 81 4.05 -10.26 -11.79
N ALA A 82 4.48 -9.44 -10.83
CA ALA A 82 5.12 -8.14 -11.10
C ALA A 82 6.60 -8.27 -11.51
N TYR A 83 7.27 -9.36 -11.14
CA TYR A 83 8.70 -9.55 -11.39
C TYR A 83 8.96 -10.73 -12.32
N ALA A 84 10.05 -10.66 -13.08
CA ALA A 84 10.41 -11.70 -14.04
C ALA A 84 10.61 -13.08 -13.36
N PRO A 85 10.26 -14.18 -14.02
CA PRO A 85 10.30 -15.54 -13.42
C PRO A 85 11.69 -15.97 -12.90
N HIS A 86 12.76 -15.43 -13.47
CA HIS A 86 14.13 -15.76 -13.07
C HIS A 86 14.64 -14.96 -11.86
N GLN A 87 13.91 -13.92 -11.44
CA GLN A 87 14.27 -13.11 -10.28
C GLN A 87 13.84 -13.80 -8.99
N LYS A 88 14.67 -13.71 -7.95
CA LYS A 88 14.28 -14.06 -6.58
C LYS A 88 13.76 -12.81 -5.86
N ILE A 89 12.72 -13.00 -5.06
CA ILE A 89 12.10 -11.93 -4.28
C ILE A 89 12.43 -12.16 -2.82
N ARG A 90 13.27 -11.28 -2.27
CA ARG A 90 13.52 -11.22 -0.83
C ARG A 90 12.47 -10.32 -0.19
N LEU A 91 11.72 -10.85 0.73
CA LEU A 91 10.68 -10.14 1.45
C LEU A 91 11.11 -9.91 2.89
N VAL A 92 11.30 -8.64 3.26
CA VAL A 92 11.60 -8.22 4.65
C VAL A 92 10.28 -7.89 5.32
N LEU A 93 9.92 -8.60 6.37
CA LEU A 93 8.62 -8.52 7.03
C LEU A 93 8.76 -8.86 8.52
N ASP A 94 7.73 -8.52 9.30
CA ASP A 94 7.65 -8.90 10.69
C ASP A 94 7.20 -10.37 10.87
N ASN A 95 7.35 -10.89 12.08
CA ASN A 95 6.98 -12.27 12.42
C ASN A 95 5.49 -12.39 12.79
N HIS A 96 4.60 -11.91 11.92
CA HIS A 96 3.16 -12.03 12.10
C HIS A 96 2.66 -13.46 11.77
N SER A 97 1.63 -13.92 12.47
CA SER A 97 1.09 -15.28 12.31
C SER A 97 0.63 -15.61 10.89
N ALA A 98 0.10 -14.64 10.15
CA ALA A 98 -0.30 -14.82 8.75
C ALA A 98 0.88 -15.15 7.83
N HIS A 99 2.08 -14.64 8.13
CA HIS A 99 3.27 -14.83 7.31
C HIS A 99 3.87 -16.24 7.45
N ILE A 100 3.62 -16.88 8.57
CA ILE A 100 4.15 -18.23 8.90
C ILE A 100 3.05 -19.30 8.97
N SER A 101 1.84 -18.98 8.57
CA SER A 101 0.71 -19.89 8.60
C SER A 101 0.92 -21.11 7.69
N LYS A 102 0.15 -22.17 7.93
CA LYS A 102 0.18 -23.38 7.11
C LYS A 102 -0.21 -23.07 5.66
N GLU A 103 -1.21 -22.22 5.47
CA GLU A 103 -1.69 -21.78 4.16
C GLU A 103 -0.60 -21.04 3.38
N THR A 104 0.12 -20.14 4.03
CA THR A 104 1.24 -19.42 3.42
C THR A 104 2.37 -20.36 3.02
N ARG A 105 2.72 -21.32 3.90
CA ARG A 105 3.73 -22.33 3.58
C ARG A 105 3.33 -23.20 2.39
N ASN A 106 2.09 -23.65 2.34
CA ASN A 106 1.56 -24.43 1.22
C ASN A 106 1.66 -23.65 -0.09
N TYR A 107 1.33 -22.35 -0.08
CA TYR A 107 1.50 -21.52 -1.27
C TYR A 107 2.97 -21.42 -1.69
N LEU A 108 3.89 -21.19 -0.75
CA LEU A 108 5.33 -21.08 -1.06
C LEU A 108 5.90 -22.36 -1.66
N GLU A 109 5.37 -23.53 -1.31
CA GLU A 109 5.75 -24.81 -1.91
C GLU A 109 5.34 -24.90 -3.40
N THR A 110 4.32 -24.17 -3.83
CA THR A 110 3.91 -24.10 -5.25
C THR A 110 4.85 -23.25 -6.10
N VAL A 111 5.62 -22.37 -5.48
CA VAL A 111 6.60 -21.48 -6.13
C VAL A 111 7.98 -21.65 -5.49
N PRO A 112 8.61 -22.82 -5.62
CA PRO A 112 9.84 -23.14 -4.90
C PRO A 112 10.96 -22.16 -5.26
N GLN A 113 11.72 -21.73 -4.26
CA GLN A 113 12.87 -20.83 -4.40
C GLN A 113 12.55 -19.42 -4.95
N ARG A 114 11.26 -19.05 -5.09
CA ARG A 114 10.85 -17.74 -5.58
C ARG A 114 11.01 -16.66 -4.50
N PHE A 115 10.57 -16.96 -3.27
CA PHE A 115 10.57 -16.05 -2.15
C PHE A 115 11.60 -16.42 -1.08
N ILE A 116 12.26 -15.41 -0.54
CA ILE A 116 13.14 -15.52 0.62
C ILE A 116 12.60 -14.57 1.69
N PHE A 117 12.10 -15.12 2.80
CA PHE A 117 11.58 -14.32 3.91
C PHE A 117 12.70 -13.97 4.89
N ILE A 118 12.81 -12.70 5.20
CA ILE A 118 13.69 -12.15 6.24
C ILE A 118 12.79 -11.53 7.31
N PHE A 119 12.70 -12.18 8.46
CA PHE A 119 11.89 -11.69 9.56
C PHE A 119 12.64 -10.64 10.37
N THR A 120 11.98 -9.51 10.65
CA THR A 120 12.50 -8.46 11.51
C THR A 120 11.92 -8.58 12.92
N PRO A 121 12.60 -8.08 13.95
CA PRO A 121 12.02 -7.95 15.29
C PRO A 121 10.80 -7.04 15.28
N THR A 122 9.82 -7.29 16.13
CA THR A 122 8.50 -6.63 16.19
C THR A 122 8.55 -5.11 16.35
N HIS A 123 9.68 -4.53 16.64
CA HIS A 123 9.92 -3.07 16.80
C HIS A 123 11.10 -2.57 15.98
N GLY A 124 11.37 -3.22 14.84
CA GLY A 124 12.44 -2.80 13.94
C GLY A 124 12.14 -1.46 13.25
N SER A 125 13.15 -0.61 13.10
CA SER A 125 13.10 0.71 12.46
C SER A 125 12.75 0.72 10.95
N TRP A 126 12.47 -0.43 10.35
CA TRP A 126 12.07 -0.59 8.95
C TRP A 126 10.71 0.01 8.63
N LEU A 127 9.78 0.05 9.59
CA LEU A 127 8.49 0.74 9.49
C LEU A 127 8.66 2.22 9.15
N ASN A 128 9.69 2.88 9.71
CA ASN A 128 9.98 4.29 9.45
C ASN A 128 10.43 4.55 8.01
N LEU A 129 11.02 3.56 7.31
CA LEU A 129 11.41 3.72 5.91
C LEU A 129 10.20 3.77 4.98
N ILE A 130 9.21 2.90 5.17
CA ILE A 130 7.98 2.90 4.37
C ILE A 130 7.16 4.16 4.67
N GLU A 131 6.98 4.53 5.94
CA GLU A 131 6.27 5.76 6.33
C GLU A 131 6.94 7.02 5.77
N SER A 132 8.27 7.08 5.78
CA SER A 132 9.00 8.21 5.21
C SER A 132 8.86 8.29 3.69
N GLN A 133 8.78 7.18 2.99
CA GLN A 133 8.54 7.13 1.54
C GLN A 133 7.10 7.55 1.21
N PHE A 134 6.11 7.07 1.94
CA PHE A 134 4.72 7.52 1.78
C PHE A 134 4.59 9.03 2.01
N SER A 135 5.26 9.58 3.02
CA SER A 135 5.28 11.03 3.29
C SER A 135 5.94 11.84 2.17
N LYS A 136 6.96 11.30 1.51
CA LYS A 136 7.61 11.93 0.35
C LYS A 136 6.70 11.91 -0.88
N MET A 137 6.02 10.80 -1.14
CA MET A 137 5.12 10.66 -2.29
C MET A 137 3.92 11.60 -2.22
N THR A 138 3.33 11.80 -1.04
CA THR A 138 2.24 12.77 -0.85
C THR A 138 2.68 14.21 -1.03
N ARG A 139 3.94 14.55 -0.77
CA ARG A 139 4.50 15.90 -0.99
C ARG A 139 4.84 16.17 -2.45
N THR A 140 5.31 15.19 -3.21
CA THR A 140 5.64 15.36 -4.63
C THR A 140 4.42 15.35 -5.54
N GLY A 141 3.30 14.75 -5.13
CA GLY A 141 2.04 14.78 -5.88
C GLY A 141 1.37 16.15 -5.94
N HIS A 142 1.83 17.15 -5.17
CA HIS A 142 1.26 18.51 -5.13
C HIS A 142 2.06 19.56 -5.93
N SER A 143 3.16 19.20 -6.58
CA SER A 143 4.01 20.15 -7.29
C SER A 143 3.98 20.03 -8.82
N CYS A 144 3.01 19.34 -9.40
CA CYS A 144 2.84 19.35 -10.86
C CYS A 144 1.76 20.36 -11.26
N GLY A 145 2.16 21.63 -11.50
CA GLY A 145 1.23 22.59 -12.06
C GLY A 145 1.62 24.04 -11.89
N ARG A 146 2.77 24.47 -12.39
CA ARG A 146 2.95 25.84 -12.86
C ARG A 146 4.07 25.93 -13.89
N GLN A 147 3.74 25.65 -15.13
CA GLN A 147 4.50 26.23 -16.23
C GLN A 147 3.88 27.60 -16.53
N THR A 148 4.54 28.63 -16.09
CA THR A 148 4.32 29.99 -16.60
C THR A 148 5.05 30.09 -17.92
N GLY A 149 4.28 30.12 -18.99
CA GLY A 149 4.76 30.58 -20.26
C GLY A 149 5.11 32.07 -20.18
N THR A 150 6.28 32.42 -20.61
CA THR A 150 6.63 33.78 -21.01
C THR A 150 7.34 33.71 -22.35
N ASN A 151 6.66 34.31 -23.35
CA ASN A 151 7.15 34.78 -24.66
C ASN A 151 8.16 33.94 -25.41
#